data_8179f64326849e21fa975f0811682d6d
#
_entry.id   8179f64326849e21fa975f0811682d6d
#
_cell.length_a   1.000
_cell.length_b   1.000
_cell.length_c   1.000
_cell.angle_alpha   90.00
_cell.angle_beta   90.00
_cell.angle_gamma   90.00
#
_symmetry.space_group_name_H-M   'P 1'
#
loop_
_entity.id
_entity.type
_entity.pdbx_description
1 polymer ?
#
loop_
_entity_poly.entity_id
_entity_poly.type
_entity_poly.pdbx_seq_one_letter_code
_entity_poly.pdbx_strand_id
1 'polypeptide(L)'
;METIAYQLTTCSGLIVSPRSALAFYRDLDEFSLEKVEDSEYLAKNRLKVIYPFYQYGIYTAYNPEGAAYYLPGSSVKGALCRGTSVEGGLMSDDILIPGNYIVLRNIYKVQYLEENTQACFAPFFDNVGVEMVRADSPLQGQLILPDRDSANALITAANKSAKIKIEQ
;
A
#
# COMPACT_ATOMS: atom_id res chain seq x y z
N MET A 1 28.30 7.97 -5.02
CA MET A 1 26.92 7.50 -4.87
C MET A 1 26.67 6.45 -5.92
N GLU A 2 26.09 5.34 -5.53
CA GLU A 2 25.79 4.19 -6.40
C GLU A 2 24.28 4.00 -6.51
N THR A 3 23.82 3.59 -7.68
CA THR A 3 22.43 3.17 -7.88
C THR A 3 22.35 1.66 -7.70
N ILE A 4 21.50 1.22 -6.80
CA ILE A 4 21.36 -0.19 -6.43
C ILE A 4 19.92 -0.62 -6.67
N ALA A 5 19.73 -1.60 -7.56
CA ALA A 5 18.45 -2.22 -7.76
C ALA A 5 18.13 -3.18 -6.61
N TYR A 6 16.88 -3.18 -6.16
CA TYR A 6 16.38 -4.09 -5.13
C TYR A 6 14.99 -4.59 -5.49
N GLN A 7 14.59 -5.68 -4.86
CA GLN A 7 13.22 -6.19 -4.92
C GLN A 7 12.58 -6.09 -3.55
N LEU A 8 11.36 -5.54 -3.53
CA LEU A 8 10.48 -5.53 -2.37
C LEU A 8 9.35 -6.52 -2.63
N THR A 9 9.10 -7.42 -1.70
CA THR A 9 7.94 -8.33 -1.77
C THR A 9 6.98 -8.01 -0.64
N THR A 10 5.71 -7.82 -0.97
CA THR A 10 4.66 -7.57 0.01
C THR A 10 4.30 -8.85 0.73
N CYS A 11 4.42 -8.91 2.07
CA CYS A 11 4.02 -10.07 2.88
C CYS A 11 2.51 -10.08 3.21
N SER A 12 1.86 -8.94 3.05
CA SER A 12 0.43 -8.76 3.26
C SER A 12 -0.09 -7.67 2.33
N GLY A 13 -1.38 -7.39 2.34
CA GLY A 13 -1.92 -6.24 1.64
C GLY A 13 -1.23 -4.95 2.07
N LEU A 14 -0.64 -4.22 1.13
CA LEU A 14 0.04 -2.94 1.39
C LEU A 14 -0.89 -1.80 1.03
N ILE A 15 -1.19 -0.96 2.01
CA ILE A 15 -2.00 0.25 1.85
C ILE A 15 -1.08 1.46 1.96
N VAL A 16 -1.03 2.24 0.90
CA VAL A 16 -0.44 3.58 0.90
C VAL A 16 -1.39 4.46 0.09
N SER A 17 -2.13 5.30 0.77
CA SER A 17 -3.15 6.11 0.12
C SER A 17 -2.72 7.58 0.06
N PRO A 18 -2.99 8.29 -1.03
CA PRO A 18 -3.00 9.74 -1.01
C PRO A 18 -4.00 10.22 0.04
N ARG A 19 -3.93 11.46 0.41
CA ARG A 19 -4.77 12.04 1.46
C ARG A 19 -6.26 11.86 1.13
N SER A 20 -7.11 11.86 2.15
CA SER A 20 -8.58 11.74 2.03
C SER A 20 -9.23 12.70 1.02
N ALA A 21 -8.60 13.85 0.75
CA ALA A 21 -9.04 14.80 -0.27
C ALA A 21 -9.00 14.23 -1.71
N LEU A 22 -8.36 13.09 -1.93
CA LEU A 22 -8.29 12.41 -3.24
C LEU A 22 -9.15 11.14 -3.28
N ALA A 23 -10.03 10.93 -2.32
CA ALA A 23 -10.99 9.84 -2.35
C ALA A 23 -12.08 10.10 -3.41
N PHE A 24 -12.60 9.04 -4.01
CA PHE A 24 -13.74 9.10 -4.93
C PHE A 24 -15.03 8.86 -4.16
N TYR A 25 -16.01 9.74 -4.33
CA TYR A 25 -17.33 9.67 -3.70
C TYR A 25 -18.41 9.37 -4.74
N ARG A 26 -19.17 8.31 -4.56
CA ARG A 26 -20.13 7.79 -5.51
C ARG A 26 -21.15 8.81 -6.06
N ASP A 27 -21.55 9.77 -5.24
CA ASP A 27 -22.59 10.74 -5.61
C ASP A 27 -21.99 12.09 -6.08
N LEU A 28 -20.67 12.25 -6.06
CA LEU A 28 -19.97 13.49 -6.39
C LEU A 28 -18.98 13.34 -7.54
N ASP A 29 -18.37 12.17 -7.68
CA ASP A 29 -17.31 11.89 -8.63
C ASP A 29 -17.77 10.89 -9.71
N GLU A 30 -17.06 10.85 -10.84
CA GLU A 30 -17.26 9.79 -11.84
C GLU A 30 -16.82 8.43 -11.29
N PHE A 31 -17.74 7.78 -10.63
CA PHE A 31 -17.54 6.54 -9.95
C PHE A 31 -18.56 5.49 -10.42
N SER A 32 -18.14 4.62 -11.33
CA SER A 32 -18.96 3.49 -11.79
C SER A 32 -18.65 2.21 -11.02
N LEU A 33 -19.69 1.59 -10.47
CA LEU A 33 -19.57 0.27 -9.82
C LEU A 33 -19.21 -0.84 -10.83
N GLU A 34 -19.42 -0.62 -12.12
CA GLU A 34 -19.08 -1.59 -13.17
C GLU A 34 -17.57 -1.81 -13.25
N LYS A 35 -16.79 -0.76 -12.95
CA LYS A 35 -15.33 -0.81 -12.89
C LYS A 35 -14.79 -1.45 -11.59
N VAL A 36 -15.66 -1.76 -10.66
CA VAL A 36 -15.29 -2.43 -9.41
C VAL A 36 -15.39 -3.93 -9.60
N GLU A 37 -14.29 -4.62 -9.50
CA GLU A 37 -14.22 -6.07 -9.55
C GLU A 37 -15.01 -6.69 -8.39
N ASP A 38 -15.86 -7.68 -8.67
CA ASP A 38 -16.58 -8.40 -7.62
C ASP A 38 -15.61 -9.21 -6.77
N SER A 39 -15.75 -9.08 -5.47
CA SER A 39 -14.87 -9.73 -4.51
C SER A 39 -15.66 -10.17 -3.29
N GLU A 40 -15.37 -11.37 -2.81
CA GLU A 40 -15.91 -11.91 -1.56
C GLU A 40 -15.67 -10.97 -0.37
N TYR A 41 -14.60 -10.18 -0.44
CA TYR A 41 -14.17 -9.27 0.63
C TYR A 41 -14.62 -7.82 0.43
N LEU A 42 -15.51 -7.55 -0.52
CA LEU A 42 -15.99 -6.19 -0.80
C LEU A 42 -17.50 -6.20 -0.99
N ALA A 43 -18.22 -5.50 -0.12
CA ALA A 43 -19.65 -5.28 -0.27
C ALA A 43 -19.93 -4.22 -1.36
N LYS A 44 -19.73 -4.57 -2.62
CA LYS A 44 -19.79 -3.69 -3.79
C LYS A 44 -21.04 -2.79 -3.82
N ASN A 45 -22.22 -3.36 -3.55
CA ASN A 45 -23.49 -2.63 -3.60
C ASN A 45 -23.61 -1.55 -2.51
N ARG A 46 -22.86 -1.65 -1.42
CA ARG A 46 -22.83 -0.68 -0.32
C ARG A 46 -21.74 0.37 -0.49
N LEU A 47 -20.85 0.19 -1.46
CA LEU A 47 -19.68 1.04 -1.65
C LEU A 47 -20.10 2.47 -1.98
N LYS A 48 -19.66 3.42 -1.17
CA LYS A 48 -19.90 4.87 -1.33
C LYS A 48 -18.63 5.68 -1.51
N VAL A 49 -17.51 5.16 -1.02
CA VAL A 49 -16.23 5.85 -1.05
C VAL A 49 -15.13 4.88 -1.45
N ILE A 50 -14.25 5.30 -2.33
CA ILE A 50 -13.03 4.59 -2.67
C ILE A 50 -11.84 5.46 -2.30
N TYR A 51 -10.94 4.93 -1.48
CA TYR A 51 -9.62 5.48 -1.25
C TYR A 51 -8.65 4.85 -2.25
N PRO A 52 -8.19 5.61 -3.28
CA PRO A 52 -7.30 5.09 -4.28
C PRO A 52 -5.90 4.87 -3.71
N PHE A 53 -5.15 3.97 -4.33
CA PHE A 53 -3.71 3.91 -4.17
C PHE A 53 -3.06 5.08 -4.91
N TYR A 54 -1.78 5.36 -4.65
CA TYR A 54 -1.05 6.41 -5.38
C TYR A 54 -0.99 6.10 -6.88
N GLN A 55 -1.35 7.08 -7.68
CA GLN A 55 -1.27 7.03 -9.15
C GLN A 55 -0.76 8.35 -9.70
N TYR A 56 -0.07 8.31 -10.82
CA TYR A 56 0.31 9.52 -11.55
C TYR A 56 -0.89 10.14 -12.24
N GLY A 57 -0.86 11.46 -12.37
CA GLY A 57 -1.90 12.22 -13.06
C GLY A 57 -2.95 12.81 -12.11
N ILE A 58 -4.11 13.09 -12.67
CA ILE A 58 -5.21 13.77 -11.96
C ILE A 58 -6.23 12.73 -11.51
N TYR A 59 -6.65 12.81 -10.26
CA TYR A 59 -7.67 11.95 -9.66
C TYR A 59 -9.07 12.51 -9.93
N THR A 60 -9.53 12.45 -11.19
CA THR A 60 -10.84 13.00 -11.59
C THR A 60 -11.94 11.95 -11.63
N ALA A 61 -11.58 10.69 -11.88
CA ALA A 61 -12.53 9.60 -11.97
C ALA A 61 -11.87 8.29 -11.50
N TYR A 62 -12.66 7.38 -10.94
CA TYR A 62 -12.18 6.04 -10.62
C TYR A 62 -12.01 5.23 -11.91
N ASN A 63 -10.77 4.99 -12.30
CA ASN A 63 -10.41 4.24 -13.50
C ASN A 63 -9.17 3.37 -13.28
N PRO A 64 -9.31 2.21 -12.62
CA PRO A 64 -8.17 1.35 -12.27
C PRO A 64 -7.41 0.81 -13.49
N GLU A 65 -8.10 0.60 -14.63
CA GLU A 65 -7.46 0.11 -15.86
C GLU A 65 -6.54 1.14 -16.51
N GLY A 66 -6.87 2.43 -16.38
CA GLY A 66 -6.07 3.53 -16.93
C GLY A 66 -5.10 4.14 -15.94
N ALA A 67 -5.09 3.70 -14.69
CA ALA A 67 -4.27 4.28 -13.64
C ALA A 67 -2.81 3.79 -13.72
N ALA A 68 -1.87 4.73 -13.63
CA ALA A 68 -0.44 4.43 -13.53
C ALA A 68 -0.04 4.44 -12.05
N TYR A 69 -0.18 3.31 -11.39
CA TYR A 69 0.08 3.18 -9.96
C TYR A 69 1.56 3.21 -9.60
N TYR A 70 1.86 3.77 -8.45
CA TYR A 70 3.23 3.77 -7.91
C TYR A 70 3.26 3.74 -6.38
N LEU A 71 4.33 3.18 -5.83
CA LEU A 71 4.66 3.30 -4.42
C LEU A 71 5.66 4.46 -4.25
N PRO A 72 5.30 5.52 -3.51
CA PRO A 72 6.19 6.67 -3.36
C PRO A 72 7.54 6.31 -2.77
N GLY A 73 8.62 6.75 -3.40
CA GLY A 73 9.98 6.55 -2.91
C GLY A 73 10.19 7.11 -1.49
N SER A 74 9.47 8.19 -1.15
CA SER A 74 9.47 8.74 0.21
C SER A 74 8.90 7.78 1.25
N SER A 75 7.89 6.98 0.89
CA SER A 75 7.31 5.94 1.74
C SER A 75 8.29 4.79 1.94
N VAL A 76 8.95 4.35 0.86
CA VAL A 76 10.00 3.33 0.92
C VAL A 76 11.16 3.80 1.79
N LYS A 77 11.68 5.00 1.53
CA LYS A 77 12.73 5.60 2.35
C LYS A 77 12.35 5.66 3.83
N GLY A 78 11.13 6.12 4.13
CA GLY A 78 10.63 6.19 5.51
C GLY A 78 10.56 4.82 6.18
N ALA A 79 10.17 3.77 5.46
CA ALA A 79 10.14 2.41 5.97
C ALA A 79 11.54 1.84 6.20
N LEU A 80 12.46 2.03 5.27
CA LEU A 80 13.84 1.55 5.36
C LEU A 80 14.64 2.26 6.45
N CYS A 81 14.48 3.57 6.61
CA CYS A 81 15.20 4.38 7.59
C CYS A 81 14.57 4.36 8.99
N ARG A 82 13.55 3.54 9.24
CA ARG A 82 12.90 3.49 10.55
C ARG A 82 13.82 2.91 11.61
N GLY A 83 14.37 3.79 12.46
CA GLY A 83 15.30 3.42 13.52
C GLY A 83 16.77 3.32 13.09
N THR A 84 17.09 3.71 11.86
CA THR A 84 18.46 3.81 11.36
C THR A 84 18.61 5.01 10.42
N SER A 85 19.82 5.49 10.25
CA SER A 85 20.16 6.53 9.28
C SER A 85 21.32 6.06 8.42
N VAL A 86 21.37 6.55 7.19
CA VAL A 86 22.49 6.32 6.27
C VAL A 86 23.33 7.60 6.23
N GLU A 87 24.57 7.50 6.64
CA GLU A 87 25.52 8.60 6.50
C GLU A 87 25.74 8.89 5.01
N GLY A 88 25.72 10.15 4.62
CA GLY A 88 25.79 10.54 3.21
C GLY A 88 24.46 10.53 2.46
N GLY A 89 23.37 10.09 3.11
CA GLY A 89 22.02 10.19 2.60
C GLY A 89 21.53 8.96 1.83
N LEU A 90 20.22 8.89 1.69
CA LEU A 90 19.48 7.87 0.92
C LEU A 90 18.45 8.56 0.05
N MET A 91 18.44 8.24 -1.24
CA MET A 91 17.32 8.53 -2.14
C MET A 91 16.68 7.23 -2.62
N SER A 92 15.40 7.25 -2.84
CA SER A 92 14.62 6.14 -3.38
C SER A 92 13.70 6.68 -4.47
N ASP A 93 13.72 6.08 -5.62
CA ASP A 93 12.78 6.39 -6.68
C ASP A 93 11.41 5.79 -6.37
N ASP A 94 10.39 6.34 -7.02
CA ASP A 94 9.05 5.77 -6.99
C ASP A 94 9.07 4.39 -7.68
N ILE A 95 8.34 3.44 -7.10
CA ILE A 95 8.23 2.09 -7.67
C ILE A 95 6.94 2.01 -8.47
N LEU A 96 7.04 1.79 -9.78
CA LEU A 96 5.87 1.53 -10.62
C LEU A 96 5.22 0.19 -10.24
N ILE A 97 3.89 0.20 -10.12
CA ILE A 97 3.13 -0.98 -9.73
C ILE A 97 2.23 -1.40 -10.89
N PRO A 98 2.36 -2.64 -11.38
CA PRO A 98 1.42 -3.18 -12.36
C PRO A 98 -0.01 -3.16 -11.82
N GLY A 99 -0.97 -2.70 -12.63
CA GLY A 99 -2.37 -2.57 -12.21
C GLY A 99 -2.98 -3.88 -11.70
N ASN A 100 -2.55 -5.03 -12.24
CA ASN A 100 -2.98 -6.35 -11.78
C ASN A 100 -2.51 -6.72 -10.36
N TYR A 101 -1.66 -5.92 -9.72
CA TYR A 101 -1.29 -6.08 -8.31
C TYR A 101 -2.17 -5.24 -7.38
N ILE A 102 -2.94 -4.29 -7.94
CA ILE A 102 -3.87 -3.48 -7.16
C ILE A 102 -5.21 -4.21 -7.05
N VAL A 103 -5.71 -4.24 -5.84
CA VAL A 103 -7.03 -4.81 -5.52
C VAL A 103 -7.79 -3.84 -4.63
N LEU A 104 -9.11 -3.79 -4.83
CA LEU A 104 -10.00 -3.01 -3.98
C LEU A 104 -10.58 -3.91 -2.88
N ARG A 105 -10.44 -3.52 -1.62
CA ARG A 105 -10.89 -4.32 -0.46
C ARG A 105 -11.51 -3.44 0.61
N ASN A 106 -12.38 -4.02 1.44
CA ASN A 106 -12.74 -3.44 2.72
C ASN A 106 -11.60 -3.63 3.73
N ILE A 107 -11.50 -2.70 4.68
CA ILE A 107 -10.64 -2.85 5.85
C ILE A 107 -11.47 -3.52 6.94
N TYR A 108 -10.92 -4.58 7.52
CA TYR A 108 -11.51 -5.30 8.64
C TYR A 108 -10.85 -4.88 9.95
N LYS A 109 -11.65 -4.85 11.01
CA LYS A 109 -11.19 -4.70 12.39
C LYS A 109 -11.42 -5.99 13.15
N VAL A 110 -10.52 -6.29 14.05
CA VAL A 110 -10.72 -7.34 15.06
C VAL A 110 -11.40 -6.72 16.25
N GLN A 111 -12.52 -7.31 16.69
CA GLN A 111 -13.21 -6.93 17.92
C GLN A 111 -13.23 -8.13 18.86
N TYR A 112 -12.84 -7.90 20.11
CA TYR A 112 -13.08 -8.84 21.19
C TYR A 112 -14.43 -8.50 21.80
N LEU A 113 -15.36 -9.45 21.78
CA LEU A 113 -16.61 -9.34 22.51
C LEU A 113 -16.33 -9.77 23.94
N GLU A 114 -16.57 -8.90 24.92
CA GLU A 114 -16.27 -9.14 26.34
C GLU A 114 -16.92 -10.42 26.88
N GLU A 115 -18.07 -10.83 26.33
CA GLU A 115 -18.83 -11.99 26.78
C GLU A 115 -18.28 -13.35 26.35
N ASN A 116 -17.47 -13.42 25.26
CA ASN A 116 -17.12 -14.73 24.66
C ASN A 116 -15.64 -14.99 24.42
N THR A 117 -14.70 -14.09 24.75
CA THR A 117 -13.26 -14.24 24.48
C THR A 117 -12.90 -14.60 23.02
N GLN A 118 -13.87 -14.61 22.12
CA GLN A 118 -13.65 -14.86 20.69
C GLN A 118 -13.44 -13.56 19.95
N ALA A 119 -12.33 -13.49 19.20
CA ALA A 119 -12.10 -12.41 18.26
C ALA A 119 -13.04 -12.59 17.06
N CYS A 120 -13.81 -11.56 16.72
CA CYS A 120 -14.57 -11.53 15.48
C CYS A 120 -14.01 -10.49 14.51
N PHE A 121 -14.05 -10.80 13.23
CA PHE A 121 -13.70 -9.86 12.17
C PHE A 121 -14.97 -9.17 11.70
N ALA A 122 -14.94 -7.84 11.69
CA ALA A 122 -16.02 -7.03 11.13
C ALA A 122 -15.43 -5.97 10.18
N PRO A 123 -16.14 -5.60 9.11
CA PRO A 123 -15.72 -4.48 8.28
C PRO A 123 -15.55 -3.22 9.15
N PHE A 124 -14.45 -2.50 8.95
CA PHE A 124 -14.23 -1.25 9.68
C PHE A 124 -15.24 -0.19 9.25
N PHE A 125 -15.43 -0.09 7.91
CA PHE A 125 -16.50 0.65 7.28
C PHE A 125 -16.99 -0.15 6.08
N ASP A 126 -18.22 -0.62 6.10
CA ASP A 126 -18.79 -1.47 5.05
C ASP A 126 -19.13 -0.72 3.75
N ASN A 127 -19.09 0.61 3.77
CA ASN A 127 -19.30 1.48 2.62
C ASN A 127 -18.00 2.06 2.03
N VAL A 128 -16.84 1.62 2.51
CA VAL A 128 -15.52 2.13 2.08
C VAL A 128 -14.71 1.01 1.44
N GLY A 129 -14.24 1.26 0.23
CA GLY A 129 -13.22 0.46 -0.44
C GLY A 129 -11.86 1.14 -0.37
N VAL A 130 -10.82 0.37 -0.20
CA VAL A 130 -9.44 0.86 -0.22
C VAL A 130 -8.66 0.08 -1.25
N GLU A 131 -8.03 0.78 -2.18
CA GLU A 131 -7.07 0.15 -3.07
C GLU A 131 -5.79 -0.19 -2.31
N MET A 132 -5.30 -1.39 -2.53
CA MET A 132 -4.06 -1.88 -1.93
C MET A 132 -3.30 -2.78 -2.90
N VAL A 133 -1.99 -2.85 -2.72
CA VAL A 133 -1.18 -3.87 -3.37
C VAL A 133 -1.44 -5.19 -2.66
N ARG A 134 -1.80 -6.23 -3.43
CA ARG A 134 -2.03 -7.57 -2.85
C ARG A 134 -0.73 -8.15 -2.26
N ALA A 135 -0.89 -9.12 -1.37
CA ALA A 135 0.23 -9.89 -0.83
C ALA A 135 1.01 -10.60 -1.95
N ASP A 136 2.24 -10.96 -1.67
CA ASP A 136 3.16 -11.71 -2.54
C ASP A 136 3.44 -11.02 -3.89
N SER A 137 3.31 -9.69 -3.94
CA SER A 137 3.62 -8.89 -5.13
C SER A 137 5.11 -8.50 -5.13
N PRO A 138 5.89 -8.95 -6.12
CA PRO A 138 7.27 -8.53 -6.28
C PRO A 138 7.33 -7.16 -6.97
N LEU A 139 7.89 -6.18 -6.29
CA LEU A 139 8.07 -4.81 -6.77
C LEU A 139 9.56 -4.52 -6.96
N GLN A 140 9.93 -3.89 -8.07
CA GLN A 140 11.31 -3.55 -8.39
C GLN A 140 11.56 -2.08 -8.12
N GLY A 141 12.58 -1.77 -7.33
CA GLY A 141 12.94 -0.40 -6.97
C GLY A 141 14.42 -0.13 -7.14
N GLN A 142 14.77 1.16 -7.00
CA GLN A 142 16.14 1.63 -7.02
C GLN A 142 16.42 2.52 -5.81
N LEU A 143 17.56 2.30 -5.20
CA LEU A 143 18.11 3.14 -4.14
C LEU A 143 19.39 3.82 -4.65
N ILE A 144 19.59 5.07 -4.26
CA ILE A 144 20.83 5.78 -4.46
C ILE A 144 21.45 6.04 -3.10
N LEU A 145 22.61 5.46 -2.88
CA LEU A 145 23.34 5.43 -1.62
C LEU A 145 24.83 5.75 -1.83
N PRO A 146 25.59 6.08 -0.78
CA PRO A 146 27.02 6.30 -0.88
C PRO A 146 27.77 5.10 -1.45
N ASP A 147 27.41 3.89 -1.01
CA ASP A 147 28.05 2.61 -1.36
C ASP A 147 27.12 1.41 -1.15
N ARG A 148 27.54 0.26 -1.67
CA ARG A 148 26.77 -1.00 -1.61
C ARG A 148 26.69 -1.60 -0.20
N ASP A 149 27.70 -1.40 0.63
CA ASP A 149 27.72 -1.95 1.97
C ASP A 149 26.68 -1.24 2.86
N SER A 150 26.52 0.06 2.69
CA SER A 150 25.44 0.85 3.31
C SER A 150 24.05 0.33 2.91
N ALA A 151 23.86 -0.06 1.64
CA ALA A 151 22.60 -0.64 1.19
C ALA A 151 22.33 -2.00 1.85
N ASN A 152 23.31 -2.89 1.89
CA ASN A 152 23.19 -4.20 2.50
C ASN A 152 22.89 -4.11 4.01
N ALA A 153 23.55 -3.20 4.71
CA ALA A 153 23.32 -2.95 6.13
C ALA A 153 21.88 -2.44 6.37
N LEU A 154 21.43 -1.49 5.56
CA LEU A 154 20.09 -0.90 5.65
C LEU A 154 18.99 -1.95 5.41
N ILE A 155 19.10 -2.73 4.34
CA ILE A 155 18.11 -3.78 3.98
C ILE A 155 18.09 -4.86 5.07
N THR A 156 19.24 -5.26 5.58
CA THR A 156 19.33 -6.24 6.67
C THR A 156 18.63 -5.74 7.94
N ALA A 157 18.85 -4.48 8.32
CA ALA A 157 18.22 -3.87 9.47
C ALA A 157 16.70 -3.74 9.29
N ALA A 158 16.24 -3.33 8.11
CA ALA A 158 14.83 -3.21 7.77
C ALA A 158 14.11 -4.56 7.83
N ASN A 159 14.70 -5.61 7.26
CA ASN A 159 14.15 -6.97 7.29
C ASN A 159 14.06 -7.52 8.72
N LYS A 160 15.07 -7.30 9.55
CA LYS A 160 15.03 -7.68 10.96
C LYS A 160 13.90 -6.97 11.70
N SER A 161 13.72 -5.67 11.48
CA SER A 161 12.63 -4.89 12.07
C SER A 161 11.25 -5.35 11.61
N ALA A 162 11.09 -5.69 10.33
CA ALA A 162 9.84 -6.20 9.78
C ALA A 162 9.47 -7.55 10.39
N LYS A 163 10.43 -8.47 10.50
CA LYS A 163 10.23 -9.81 11.07
C LYS A 163 9.70 -9.76 12.51
N ILE A 164 10.30 -8.91 13.35
CA ILE A 164 9.86 -8.74 14.76
C ILE A 164 8.39 -8.30 14.83
N LYS A 165 7.91 -7.48 13.89
CA LYS A 165 6.52 -7.01 13.88
C LYS A 165 5.51 -8.02 13.38
N ILE A 166 5.94 -8.99 12.58
CA ILE A 166 5.07 -10.07 12.10
C ILE A 166 4.89 -11.14 13.17
N GLU A 167 5.88 -11.30 14.04
CA GLU A 167 5.89 -12.30 15.12
C GLU A 167 5.19 -11.81 16.41
N GLN A 168 4.83 -10.53 16.52
CA GLN A 168 4.03 -9.94 17.62
C GLN A 168 2.54 -9.93 17.31
#